data_38121c21f4a9afb10ad18dead117a703
#
_entry.id   38121c21f4a9afb10ad18dead117a703
#
_cell.length_a   1.000
_cell.length_b   1.000
_cell.length_c   1.000
_cell.angle_alpha   90.00
_cell.angle_beta   90.00
_cell.angle_gamma   90.00
#
_symmetry.space_group_name_H-M   'P 1'
#
loop_
_entity.id
_entity.type
_entity.pdbx_description
1 polymer ?
#
loop_
_entity_poly.entity_id
_entity_poly.type
_entity_poly.pdbx_seq_one_letter_code
_entity_poly.pdbx_strand_id
1 'polypeptide(L)'
;MSKISIIVPVYNSEKYLEKCVESILGQTYQDYELILANDGSTDTSNIICEKYLKKSDKIKILNLQHRGVSYARNQGILKATGEFICFIDSDDEVDKTYLETLILLQEKYNSDIVEVKTCYMGNTSRKKLEDKEEVLSKQQMMYRLYSEEGKNTVLITNKLFKKNLFKEIEFDENHKNEDEFIIHKLIFETKGKIVASNKKLYFYRIHKNSRQRTFDSKKLDILEVYDEREKYFSTDEKLKIRNRIAKIDMILFLYSVCKKNKKKEEQEYLKEIFKNEYKKIGFELDTKRKVKYFLFNKFPNIVANVIIIKRGKVI
;
A
#
# COMPACT_ATOMS: atom_id res chain seq x y z
N MET A 1 -16.24 19.44 -14.34
CA MET A 1 -15.86 18.14 -13.73
C MET A 1 -14.70 18.43 -12.82
N SER A 2 -14.67 17.84 -11.62
CA SER A 2 -13.52 18.02 -10.69
C SER A 2 -12.26 17.40 -11.26
N LYS A 3 -11.10 18.00 -10.99
CA LYS A 3 -9.81 17.47 -11.50
C LYS A 3 -9.36 16.21 -10.74
N ILE A 4 -9.62 16.14 -9.42
CA ILE A 4 -9.25 15.01 -8.56
C ILE A 4 -10.48 14.36 -7.95
N SER A 5 -10.60 13.04 -8.05
CA SER A 5 -11.54 12.25 -7.25
C SER A 5 -10.81 11.61 -6.08
N ILE A 6 -11.21 11.95 -4.87
CA ILE A 6 -10.67 11.37 -3.63
C ILE A 6 -11.64 10.25 -3.23
N ILE A 7 -11.11 9.03 -3.07
CA ILE A 7 -11.90 7.86 -2.70
C ILE A 7 -11.50 7.45 -1.28
N VAL A 8 -12.47 7.46 -0.37
CA VAL A 8 -12.30 7.04 1.03
C VAL A 8 -13.17 5.81 1.29
N PRO A 9 -12.59 4.61 1.38
CA PRO A 9 -13.33 3.44 1.81
C PRO A 9 -13.64 3.56 3.31
N VAL A 10 -14.90 3.40 3.68
CA VAL A 10 -15.38 3.56 5.06
C VAL A 10 -15.98 2.25 5.55
N TYR A 11 -15.43 1.70 6.65
CA TYR A 11 -16.03 0.57 7.35
C TYR A 11 -15.71 0.64 8.83
N ASN A 12 -16.74 0.83 9.67
CA ASN A 12 -16.62 0.91 11.14
C ASN A 12 -15.50 1.85 11.61
N SER A 13 -15.50 3.07 11.09
CA SER A 13 -14.47 4.09 11.27
C SER A 13 -14.93 5.29 12.12
N GLU A 14 -16.02 5.17 12.88
CA GLU A 14 -16.65 6.26 13.65
C GLU A 14 -15.68 7.11 14.46
N LYS A 15 -14.60 6.49 14.99
CA LYS A 15 -13.61 7.16 15.85
C LYS A 15 -12.68 8.11 15.11
N TYR A 16 -12.52 7.93 13.80
CA TYR A 16 -11.47 8.62 13.03
C TYR A 16 -12.01 9.36 11.81
N LEU A 17 -13.15 8.93 11.26
CA LEU A 17 -13.71 9.40 10.01
C LEU A 17 -13.91 10.92 9.97
N GLU A 18 -14.36 11.55 11.07
CA GLU A 18 -14.52 13.01 11.10
C GLU A 18 -13.19 13.73 10.84
N LYS A 19 -12.09 13.29 11.50
CA LYS A 19 -10.78 13.91 11.30
C LYS A 19 -10.24 13.69 9.89
N CYS A 20 -10.45 12.51 9.34
CA CYS A 20 -10.13 12.21 7.97
C CYS A 20 -10.83 13.17 7.00
N VAL A 21 -12.17 13.27 7.09
CA VAL A 21 -12.96 14.14 6.21
C VAL A 21 -12.60 15.61 6.40
N GLU A 22 -12.39 16.07 7.64
CA GLU A 22 -11.98 17.46 7.91
C GLU A 22 -10.61 17.77 7.32
N SER A 23 -9.65 16.85 7.36
CA SER A 23 -8.34 17.02 6.73
C SER A 23 -8.43 17.15 5.21
N ILE A 24 -9.42 16.49 4.59
CA ILE A 24 -9.69 16.58 3.14
C ILE A 24 -10.43 17.89 2.82
N LEU A 25 -11.43 18.28 3.60
CA LEU A 25 -12.15 19.53 3.38
C LEU A 25 -11.28 20.76 3.61
N GLY A 26 -10.24 20.64 4.45
CA GLY A 26 -9.25 21.68 4.74
C GLY A 26 -8.13 21.82 3.70
N GLN A 27 -8.19 21.14 2.56
CA GLN A 27 -7.15 21.22 1.53
C GLN A 27 -7.08 22.60 0.88
N THR A 28 -5.86 23.06 0.56
CA THR A 28 -5.64 24.35 -0.17
C THR A 28 -6.11 24.24 -1.63
N TYR A 29 -5.95 23.10 -2.25
CA TYR A 29 -6.47 22.83 -3.59
C TYR A 29 -7.95 22.46 -3.54
N GLN A 30 -8.81 23.17 -4.31
CA GLN A 30 -10.25 23.09 -4.17
C GLN A 30 -10.99 22.37 -5.32
N ASP A 31 -10.32 22.05 -6.44
CA ASP A 31 -10.94 21.36 -7.57
C ASP A 31 -10.90 19.84 -7.42
N TYR A 32 -11.69 19.34 -6.46
CA TYR A 32 -11.83 17.92 -6.18
C TYR A 32 -13.28 17.54 -5.82
N GLU A 33 -13.58 16.26 -5.97
CA GLU A 33 -14.72 15.59 -5.36
C GLU A 33 -14.26 14.57 -4.33
N LEU A 34 -15.07 14.35 -3.29
CA LEU A 34 -14.82 13.36 -2.23
C LEU A 34 -15.88 12.26 -2.28
N ILE A 35 -15.48 11.03 -2.51
CA ILE A 35 -16.36 9.86 -2.57
C ILE A 35 -16.14 9.03 -1.30
N LEU A 36 -17.10 9.08 -0.38
CA LEU A 36 -17.15 8.24 0.82
C LEU A 36 -17.81 6.91 0.45
N ALA A 37 -17.03 5.87 0.25
CA ALA A 37 -17.51 4.53 -0.11
C ALA A 37 -17.77 3.72 1.17
N ASN A 38 -18.98 3.84 1.74
CA ASN A 38 -19.40 3.15 2.95
C ASN A 38 -19.70 1.68 2.65
N ASP A 39 -18.80 0.81 3.07
CA ASP A 39 -18.81 -0.64 2.86
C ASP A 39 -19.68 -1.35 3.92
N GLY A 40 -20.93 -0.88 4.09
CA GLY A 40 -21.89 -1.50 5.01
C GLY A 40 -21.50 -1.36 6.48
N SER A 41 -21.06 -0.18 6.93
CA SER A 41 -20.74 0.07 8.33
C SER A 41 -21.92 -0.21 9.26
N THR A 42 -21.64 -0.80 10.42
CA THR A 42 -22.61 -1.15 11.47
C THR A 42 -22.52 -0.23 12.69
N ASP A 43 -21.52 0.66 12.72
CA ASP A 43 -21.35 1.71 13.72
C ASP A 43 -21.94 3.05 13.23
N THR A 44 -21.61 4.16 13.89
CA THR A 44 -22.11 5.49 13.54
C THR A 44 -21.43 6.12 12.30
N SER A 45 -20.55 5.41 11.60
CA SER A 45 -19.83 5.93 10.41
C SER A 45 -20.79 6.43 9.34
N ASN A 46 -21.91 5.73 9.08
CA ASN A 46 -22.91 6.19 8.11
C ASN A 46 -23.54 7.54 8.49
N ILE A 47 -23.82 7.73 9.79
CA ILE A 47 -24.36 9.00 10.31
C ILE A 47 -23.36 10.14 10.08
N ILE A 48 -22.07 9.85 10.28
CA ILE A 48 -21.00 10.82 10.03
C ILE A 48 -20.93 11.17 8.53
N CYS A 49 -20.99 10.19 7.65
CA CYS A 49 -21.03 10.43 6.20
C CYS A 49 -22.18 11.36 5.81
N GLU A 50 -23.42 11.06 6.27
CA GLU A 50 -24.61 11.87 5.99
C GLU A 50 -24.50 13.30 6.56
N LYS A 51 -23.88 13.48 7.73
CA LYS A 51 -23.61 14.79 8.32
C LYS A 51 -22.71 15.63 7.38
N TYR A 52 -21.67 15.04 6.81
CA TYR A 52 -20.73 15.74 5.94
C TYR A 52 -21.30 15.96 4.53
N LEU A 53 -22.11 15.05 4.01
CA LEU A 53 -22.83 15.25 2.75
C LEU A 53 -23.66 16.56 2.76
N LYS A 54 -24.29 16.87 3.90
CA LYS A 54 -25.05 18.11 4.08
C LYS A 54 -24.20 19.37 4.20
N LYS A 55 -22.90 19.23 4.49
CA LYS A 55 -21.96 20.33 4.68
C LYS A 55 -21.25 20.79 3.40
N SER A 56 -21.14 19.90 2.40
CA SER A 56 -20.36 20.20 1.20
C SER A 56 -20.93 19.46 -0.04
N ASP A 57 -21.12 20.21 -1.11
CA ASP A 57 -21.52 19.72 -2.43
C ASP A 57 -20.43 18.89 -3.14
N LYS A 58 -19.21 18.94 -2.63
CA LYS A 58 -18.09 18.12 -3.11
C LYS A 58 -18.19 16.65 -2.71
N ILE A 59 -19.05 16.31 -1.73
CA ILE A 59 -19.13 14.98 -1.14
C ILE A 59 -20.21 14.15 -1.85
N LYS A 60 -19.84 12.92 -2.13
CA LYS A 60 -20.76 11.85 -2.59
C LYS A 60 -20.63 10.66 -1.64
N ILE A 61 -21.74 10.00 -1.36
CA ILE A 61 -21.75 8.77 -0.56
C ILE A 61 -22.16 7.61 -1.46
N LEU A 62 -21.43 6.52 -1.35
CA LEU A 62 -21.81 5.23 -1.89
C LEU A 62 -22.14 4.30 -0.73
N ASN A 63 -23.40 3.97 -0.55
CA ASN A 63 -23.84 2.97 0.43
C ASN A 63 -23.78 1.59 -0.22
N LEU A 64 -22.81 0.79 0.20
CA LEU A 64 -22.48 -0.50 -0.38
C LEU A 64 -22.84 -1.64 0.58
N GLN A 65 -22.98 -2.86 0.03
CA GLN A 65 -23.01 -4.07 0.84
C GLN A 65 -21.59 -4.44 1.25
N HIS A 66 -21.38 -4.88 2.49
CA HIS A 66 -20.05 -5.21 3.00
C HIS A 66 -19.38 -6.34 2.21
N ARG A 67 -18.35 -5.97 1.42
CA ARG A 67 -17.52 -6.88 0.62
C ARG A 67 -16.02 -6.62 0.78
N GLY A 68 -15.64 -5.60 1.53
CA GLY A 68 -14.24 -5.27 1.82
C GLY A 68 -13.70 -4.05 1.07
N VAL A 69 -12.49 -3.65 1.46
CA VAL A 69 -11.86 -2.40 1.00
C VAL A 69 -11.63 -2.36 -0.51
N SER A 70 -11.24 -3.48 -1.12
CA SER A 70 -11.06 -3.60 -2.57
C SER A 70 -12.33 -3.27 -3.33
N TYR A 71 -13.45 -3.87 -2.92
CA TYR A 71 -14.76 -3.58 -3.50
C TYR A 71 -15.14 -2.11 -3.36
N ALA A 72 -14.99 -1.55 -2.16
CA ALA A 72 -15.31 -0.14 -1.92
C ALA A 72 -14.48 0.80 -2.80
N ARG A 73 -13.17 0.54 -2.95
CA ARG A 73 -12.29 1.30 -3.84
C ARG A 73 -12.70 1.16 -5.30
N ASN A 74 -13.00 -0.05 -5.77
CA ASN A 74 -13.47 -0.30 -7.15
C ASN A 74 -14.75 0.47 -7.43
N GLN A 75 -15.74 0.42 -6.53
CA GLN A 75 -16.98 1.19 -6.68
C GLN A 75 -16.73 2.71 -6.68
N GLY A 76 -15.78 3.18 -5.87
CA GLY A 76 -15.31 4.56 -5.88
C GLY A 76 -14.73 4.98 -7.24
N ILE A 77 -13.84 4.15 -7.82
CA ILE A 77 -13.24 4.39 -9.15
C ILE A 77 -14.31 4.50 -10.24
N LEU A 78 -15.29 3.60 -10.22
CA LEU A 78 -16.41 3.61 -11.19
C LEU A 78 -17.25 4.91 -11.12
N LYS A 79 -17.39 5.49 -9.94
CA LYS A 79 -18.17 6.73 -9.71
C LYS A 79 -17.33 8.00 -9.81
N ALA A 80 -16.01 7.88 -9.84
CA ALA A 80 -15.10 9.00 -9.98
C ALA A 80 -15.29 9.73 -11.31
N THR A 81 -15.35 11.06 -11.27
CA THR A 81 -15.49 11.93 -12.46
C THR A 81 -14.21 12.71 -12.76
N GLY A 82 -13.26 12.76 -11.81
CA GLY A 82 -11.98 13.45 -11.96
C GLY A 82 -11.04 12.81 -12.97
N GLU A 83 -10.11 13.59 -13.47
CA GLU A 83 -9.02 13.12 -14.33
C GLU A 83 -8.00 12.26 -13.54
N PHE A 84 -7.86 12.58 -12.26
CA PHE A 84 -6.94 11.92 -11.33
C PHE A 84 -7.69 11.29 -10.16
N ILE A 85 -7.09 10.27 -9.56
CA ILE A 85 -7.61 9.56 -8.39
C ILE A 85 -6.57 9.61 -7.28
N CYS A 86 -7.04 9.91 -6.06
CA CYS A 86 -6.35 9.69 -4.79
C CYS A 86 -7.15 8.73 -3.91
N PHE A 87 -6.46 7.88 -3.16
CA PHE A 87 -7.07 7.09 -2.09
C PHE A 87 -6.62 7.61 -0.74
N ILE A 88 -7.54 7.67 0.21
CA ILE A 88 -7.22 8.03 1.61
C ILE A 88 -8.00 7.05 2.50
N ASP A 89 -7.31 6.41 3.44
CA ASP A 89 -7.98 5.50 4.38
C ASP A 89 -8.74 6.30 5.44
N SER A 90 -9.92 5.81 5.84
CA SER A 90 -10.85 6.53 6.73
C SER A 90 -10.35 6.77 8.16
N ASP A 91 -9.23 6.14 8.54
CA ASP A 91 -8.55 6.31 9.83
C ASP A 91 -7.30 7.20 9.75
N ASP A 92 -6.94 7.70 8.56
CA ASP A 92 -5.77 8.53 8.30
C ASP A 92 -6.13 10.02 8.11
N GLU A 93 -5.11 10.86 8.06
CA GLU A 93 -5.23 12.31 7.82
C GLU A 93 -4.19 12.75 6.77
N VAL A 94 -4.44 13.88 6.13
CA VAL A 94 -3.51 14.46 5.15
C VAL A 94 -3.16 15.90 5.51
N ASP A 95 -1.95 16.33 5.13
CA ASP A 95 -1.55 17.73 5.26
C ASP A 95 -2.43 18.63 4.38
N LYS A 96 -2.68 19.84 4.82
CA LYS A 96 -3.51 20.81 4.07
C LYS A 96 -3.00 21.10 2.65
N THR A 97 -1.73 20.86 2.36
CA THR A 97 -1.10 21.06 1.04
C THR A 97 -0.93 19.76 0.25
N TYR A 98 -1.53 18.65 0.73
CA TYR A 98 -1.36 17.33 0.11
C TYR A 98 -1.81 17.32 -1.36
N LEU A 99 -3.05 17.71 -1.63
CA LEU A 99 -3.58 17.74 -2.99
C LEU A 99 -2.87 18.77 -3.89
N GLU A 100 -2.60 19.96 -3.35
CA GLU A 100 -1.87 21.00 -4.06
C GLU A 100 -0.46 20.53 -4.48
N THR A 101 0.27 19.91 -3.56
CA THR A 101 1.60 19.37 -3.88
C THR A 101 1.53 18.29 -4.96
N LEU A 102 0.57 17.35 -4.86
CA LEU A 102 0.41 16.29 -5.82
C LEU A 102 0.09 16.82 -7.23
N ILE A 103 -0.84 17.79 -7.32
CA ILE A 103 -1.25 18.32 -8.61
C ILE A 103 -0.17 19.20 -9.25
N LEU A 104 0.51 20.03 -8.47
CA LEU A 104 1.62 20.87 -8.97
C LEU A 104 2.77 20.01 -9.51
N LEU A 105 3.10 18.90 -8.85
CA LEU A 105 4.11 17.96 -9.34
C LEU A 105 3.63 17.23 -10.59
N GLN A 106 2.36 16.87 -10.65
CA GLN A 106 1.76 16.27 -11.84
C GLN A 106 1.86 17.20 -13.04
N GLU A 107 1.46 18.46 -12.88
CA GLU A 107 1.51 19.48 -13.95
C GLU A 107 2.94 19.80 -14.38
N LYS A 108 3.85 20.01 -13.41
CA LYS A 108 5.27 20.32 -13.67
C LYS A 108 5.95 19.27 -14.53
N TYR A 109 5.64 17.99 -14.32
CA TYR A 109 6.33 16.89 -14.96
C TYR A 109 5.49 16.14 -15.99
N ASN A 110 4.20 16.47 -16.14
CA ASN A 110 3.20 15.74 -16.92
C ASN A 110 3.23 14.23 -16.59
N SER A 111 3.11 13.91 -15.30
CA SER A 111 3.28 12.55 -14.78
C SER A 111 1.96 11.78 -14.71
N ASP A 112 2.03 10.46 -14.84
CA ASP A 112 0.87 9.59 -14.67
C ASP A 112 0.67 9.18 -13.19
N ILE A 113 1.76 9.18 -12.41
CA ILE A 113 1.75 8.88 -10.97
C ILE A 113 2.63 9.90 -10.24
N VAL A 114 2.12 10.45 -9.13
CA VAL A 114 2.89 11.26 -8.18
C VAL A 114 2.84 10.60 -6.81
N GLU A 115 4.01 10.48 -6.16
CA GLU A 115 4.15 9.89 -4.82
C GLU A 115 4.70 10.92 -3.83
N VAL A 116 4.12 10.98 -2.63
CA VAL A 116 4.68 11.70 -1.48
C VAL A 116 5.02 10.73 -0.35
N LYS A 117 5.71 11.20 0.69
CA LYS A 117 6.05 10.35 1.85
C LYS A 117 4.91 10.26 2.83
N THR A 118 4.82 9.06 3.41
CA THR A 118 3.97 8.78 4.56
C THR A 118 4.72 9.06 5.86
N CYS A 119 4.02 9.58 6.85
CA CYS A 119 4.51 9.83 8.20
C CYS A 119 3.57 9.16 9.21
N TYR A 120 4.13 8.52 10.24
CA TYR A 120 3.31 7.99 11.32
C TYR A 120 2.86 9.12 12.25
N MET A 121 1.57 9.15 12.60
CA MET A 121 1.04 10.10 13.58
C MET A 121 1.75 9.93 14.93
N GLY A 122 2.05 11.05 15.57
CA GLY A 122 2.81 11.06 16.84
C GLY A 122 4.34 11.00 16.67
N ASN A 123 4.86 10.86 15.46
CA ASN A 123 6.29 10.99 15.22
C ASN A 123 6.67 12.46 14.99
N THR A 124 7.09 13.11 16.07
CA THR A 124 7.40 14.54 16.10
C THR A 124 8.75 14.92 15.50
N SER A 125 9.50 13.98 14.95
CA SER A 125 10.80 14.29 14.32
C SER A 125 10.60 15.04 12.99
N ARG A 126 10.26 16.34 13.12
CA ARG A 126 10.19 17.31 12.02
C ARG A 126 11.59 17.79 11.65
N LYS A 127 12.54 16.92 11.35
CA LYS A 127 13.70 17.39 10.60
C LYS A 127 13.19 17.92 9.27
N LYS A 128 13.29 19.22 9.08
CA LYS A 128 13.04 19.88 7.80
C LYS A 128 14.10 19.34 6.83
N LEU A 129 13.73 18.37 6.04
CA LEU A 129 14.55 17.91 4.94
C LEU A 129 14.36 18.92 3.81
N GLU A 130 15.43 19.20 3.07
CA GLU A 130 15.30 19.93 1.80
C GLU A 130 14.32 19.18 0.89
N ASP A 131 13.45 19.93 0.22
CA ASP A 131 12.48 19.36 -0.69
C ASP A 131 13.21 18.70 -1.86
N LYS A 132 13.01 17.40 -2.04
CA LYS A 132 13.61 16.63 -3.11
C LYS A 132 12.51 16.00 -3.96
N GLU A 133 12.65 16.17 -5.27
CA GLU A 133 11.79 15.57 -6.27
C GLU A 133 12.63 14.62 -7.14
N GLU A 134 12.11 13.44 -7.43
CA GLU A 134 12.74 12.46 -8.30
C GLU A 134 11.79 12.11 -9.42
N VAL A 135 12.25 12.25 -10.67
CA VAL A 135 11.53 11.74 -11.85
C VAL A 135 12.04 10.34 -12.15
N LEU A 136 11.13 9.38 -12.15
CA LEU A 136 11.44 7.96 -12.25
C LEU A 136 10.82 7.37 -13.52
N SER A 137 11.56 6.50 -14.18
CA SER A 137 10.97 5.56 -15.13
C SER A 137 10.19 4.46 -14.40
N LYS A 138 9.29 3.78 -15.09
CA LYS A 138 8.58 2.63 -14.53
C LYS A 138 9.54 1.54 -14.02
N GLN A 139 10.64 1.29 -14.72
CA GLN A 139 11.66 0.34 -14.29
C GLN A 139 12.30 0.76 -12.96
N GLN A 140 12.70 2.04 -12.82
CA GLN A 140 13.24 2.57 -11.57
C GLN A 140 12.24 2.46 -10.42
N MET A 141 10.95 2.74 -10.69
CA MET A 141 9.89 2.60 -9.67
C MET A 141 9.69 1.13 -9.27
N MET A 142 9.78 0.17 -10.22
CA MET A 142 9.75 -1.26 -9.91
C MET A 142 10.95 -1.67 -9.03
N TYR A 143 12.14 -1.14 -9.28
CA TYR A 143 13.30 -1.38 -8.42
C TYR A 143 13.09 -0.84 -6.99
N ARG A 144 12.36 0.28 -6.83
CA ARG A 144 12.06 0.87 -5.51
C ARG A 144 11.20 -0.04 -4.64
N LEU A 145 10.37 -0.92 -5.22
CA LEU A 145 9.59 -1.92 -4.45
C LEU A 145 10.50 -2.81 -3.57
N TYR A 146 11.76 -3.00 -3.97
CA TYR A 146 12.75 -3.84 -3.27
C TYR A 146 13.83 -3.03 -2.54
N SER A 147 13.64 -1.75 -2.36
CA SER A 147 14.53 -0.83 -1.65
C SER A 147 13.98 -0.47 -0.26
N GLU A 148 14.68 0.39 0.47
CA GLU A 148 14.19 0.98 1.74
C GLU A 148 12.88 1.78 1.53
N GLU A 149 12.69 2.33 0.34
CA GLU A 149 11.48 3.03 -0.07
C GLU A 149 10.30 2.11 -0.39
N GLY A 150 10.52 0.80 -0.48
CA GLY A 150 9.53 -0.17 -0.92
C GLY A 150 8.21 -0.09 -0.17
N LYS A 151 8.26 0.13 1.15
CA LYS A 151 7.06 0.30 1.97
C LYS A 151 6.21 1.51 1.54
N ASN A 152 6.85 2.63 1.21
CA ASN A 152 6.17 3.83 0.74
C ASN A 152 5.66 3.65 -0.70
N THR A 153 6.46 2.98 -1.52
CA THR A 153 6.15 2.71 -2.93
C THR A 153 4.93 1.79 -3.09
N VAL A 154 4.75 0.81 -2.20
CA VAL A 154 3.61 -0.11 -2.23
C VAL A 154 2.28 0.58 -1.92
N LEU A 155 2.27 1.54 -0.99
CA LEU A 155 1.04 2.21 -0.58
C LEU A 155 0.38 2.92 -1.78
N ILE A 156 -0.93 2.77 -1.90
CA ILE A 156 -1.72 3.52 -2.88
C ILE A 156 -2.22 4.86 -2.33
N THR A 157 -2.26 4.99 -1.00
CA THR A 157 -2.90 6.13 -0.32
C THR A 157 -2.08 7.42 -0.34
N ASN A 158 -0.79 7.33 -0.57
CA ASN A 158 0.13 8.49 -0.62
C ASN A 158 0.41 8.96 -2.06
N LYS A 159 -0.51 8.69 -2.98
CA LYS A 159 -0.30 8.93 -4.42
C LYS A 159 -1.47 9.60 -5.10
N LEU A 160 -1.14 10.31 -6.17
CA LEU A 160 -2.06 10.73 -7.23
C LEU A 160 -1.85 9.83 -8.44
N PHE A 161 -2.92 9.27 -8.96
CA PHE A 161 -2.92 8.43 -10.15
C PHE A 161 -3.74 9.06 -11.26
N LYS A 162 -3.25 9.00 -12.49
CA LYS A 162 -4.10 9.29 -13.64
C LYS A 162 -5.19 8.23 -13.75
N LYS A 163 -6.44 8.65 -13.82
CA LYS A 163 -7.62 7.75 -13.78
C LYS A 163 -7.58 6.64 -14.82
N ASN A 164 -7.04 6.94 -16.02
CA ASN A 164 -6.98 5.96 -17.10
C ASN A 164 -6.12 4.72 -16.79
N LEU A 165 -5.25 4.76 -15.77
CA LEU A 165 -4.51 3.58 -15.31
C LEU A 165 -5.42 2.49 -14.74
N PHE A 166 -6.62 2.87 -14.30
CA PHE A 166 -7.62 1.95 -13.73
C PHE A 166 -8.63 1.43 -14.78
N LYS A 167 -8.39 1.65 -16.07
CA LYS A 167 -9.33 1.24 -17.11
C LYS A 167 -9.51 -0.29 -17.18
N GLU A 168 -8.39 -1.01 -17.07
CA GLU A 168 -8.33 -2.49 -17.14
C GLU A 168 -7.75 -3.10 -15.84
N ILE A 169 -7.52 -2.27 -14.81
CA ILE A 169 -6.92 -2.69 -13.55
C ILE A 169 -7.87 -2.37 -12.41
N GLU A 170 -8.24 -3.41 -11.68
CA GLU A 170 -9.10 -3.32 -10.51
C GLU A 170 -8.38 -3.89 -9.28
N PHE A 171 -8.81 -3.48 -8.09
CA PHE A 171 -8.41 -4.12 -6.84
C PHE A 171 -9.02 -5.51 -6.77
N ASP A 172 -8.19 -6.50 -6.47
CA ASP A 172 -8.66 -7.87 -6.27
C ASP A 172 -9.41 -7.98 -4.93
N GLU A 173 -10.65 -8.45 -4.99
CA GLU A 173 -11.53 -8.60 -3.82
C GLU A 173 -11.22 -9.88 -3.01
N ASN A 174 -10.44 -10.80 -3.57
CA ASN A 174 -10.13 -12.08 -2.92
C ASN A 174 -8.89 -12.02 -2.02
N HIS A 175 -8.02 -11.02 -2.21
CA HIS A 175 -6.75 -10.88 -1.49
C HIS A 175 -6.79 -9.81 -0.40
N LYS A 176 -6.02 -10.02 0.68
CA LYS A 176 -5.96 -9.09 1.82
C LYS A 176 -4.89 -8.02 1.70
N ASN A 177 -3.91 -8.22 0.83
CA ASN A 177 -2.80 -7.30 0.62
C ASN A 177 -3.01 -6.52 -0.69
N GLU A 178 -4.18 -5.92 -0.84
CA GLU A 178 -4.68 -5.31 -2.06
C GLU A 178 -3.70 -4.31 -2.71
N ASP A 179 -3.00 -3.53 -1.90
CA ASP A 179 -1.99 -2.56 -2.36
C ASP A 179 -0.81 -3.27 -3.05
N GLU A 180 -0.36 -4.39 -2.49
CA GLU A 180 0.72 -5.19 -3.07
C GLU A 180 0.33 -5.82 -4.42
N PHE A 181 -0.95 -6.22 -4.57
CA PHE A 181 -1.45 -6.83 -5.80
C PHE A 181 -1.72 -5.82 -6.92
N ILE A 182 -1.98 -4.56 -6.61
CA ILE A 182 -2.34 -3.57 -7.64
C ILE A 182 -1.18 -2.69 -8.08
N ILE A 183 -0.28 -2.30 -7.15
CA ILE A 183 0.70 -1.23 -7.42
C ILE A 183 1.63 -1.54 -8.60
N HIS A 184 2.12 -2.75 -8.73
CA HIS A 184 3.02 -3.13 -9.83
C HIS A 184 2.32 -3.11 -11.19
N LYS A 185 1.02 -3.43 -11.25
CA LYS A 185 0.20 -3.34 -12.46
C LYS A 185 0.07 -1.88 -12.91
N LEU A 186 -0.29 -0.99 -11.98
CA LEU A 186 -0.41 0.45 -12.25
C LEU A 186 0.93 1.05 -12.72
N ILE A 187 2.06 0.68 -12.08
CA ILE A 187 3.38 1.12 -12.50
C ILE A 187 3.70 0.60 -13.92
N PHE A 188 3.37 -0.64 -14.22
CA PHE A 188 3.63 -1.26 -15.52
C PHE A 188 2.85 -0.59 -16.65
N GLU A 189 1.57 -0.27 -16.41
CA GLU A 189 0.69 0.42 -17.37
C GLU A 189 1.06 1.89 -17.59
N THR A 190 1.86 2.49 -16.70
CA THR A 190 2.31 3.88 -16.86
C THR A 190 3.05 4.08 -18.17
N LYS A 191 2.59 5.03 -18.97
CA LYS A 191 3.22 5.45 -20.24
C LYS A 191 4.01 6.76 -20.09
N GLY A 192 3.63 7.57 -19.11
CA GLY A 192 4.27 8.82 -18.76
C GLY A 192 5.34 8.67 -17.67
N LYS A 193 5.64 9.77 -17.01
CA LYS A 193 6.60 9.84 -15.91
C LYS A 193 5.94 9.44 -14.59
N ILE A 194 6.78 9.00 -13.65
CA ILE A 194 6.44 8.82 -12.25
C ILE A 194 7.28 9.82 -11.46
N VAL A 195 6.66 10.56 -10.56
CA VAL A 195 7.37 11.56 -9.74
C VAL A 195 7.24 11.18 -8.28
N ALA A 196 8.35 11.19 -7.55
CA ALA A 196 8.38 10.97 -6.11
C ALA A 196 8.91 12.21 -5.40
N SER A 197 8.21 12.66 -4.36
CA SER A 197 8.62 13.74 -3.47
C SER A 197 8.92 13.20 -2.07
N ASN A 198 9.89 13.79 -1.39
CA ASN A 198 10.21 13.45 0.00
C ASN A 198 9.35 14.21 1.02
N LYS A 199 8.39 15.02 0.57
CA LYS A 199 7.45 15.73 1.46
C LYS A 199 6.56 14.75 2.19
N LYS A 200 6.48 14.89 3.53
CA LYS A 200 5.68 14.03 4.41
C LYS A 200 4.29 14.65 4.58
N LEU A 201 3.37 14.27 3.70
CA LEU A 201 2.05 14.90 3.61
C LEU A 201 0.90 13.92 3.87
N TYR A 202 1.17 12.64 3.99
CA TYR A 202 0.21 11.61 4.36
C TYR A 202 0.48 11.11 5.78
N PHE A 203 -0.49 11.21 6.69
CA PHE A 203 -0.34 10.89 8.12
C PHE A 203 -1.05 9.57 8.44
N TYR A 204 -0.25 8.51 8.50
CA TYR A 204 -0.73 7.17 8.82
C TYR A 204 -0.95 6.98 10.32
N ARG A 205 -2.15 6.53 10.71
CA ARG A 205 -2.52 6.28 12.10
C ARG A 205 -2.28 4.82 12.48
N ILE A 206 -1.54 4.62 13.57
CA ILE A 206 -1.38 3.29 14.18
C ILE A 206 -2.36 3.15 15.34
N HIS A 207 -3.25 2.18 15.30
CA HIS A 207 -4.15 1.85 16.40
C HIS A 207 -4.20 0.34 16.67
N LYS A 208 -4.77 -0.05 17.85
CA LYS A 208 -4.78 -1.47 18.28
C LYS A 208 -5.51 -2.42 17.32
N ASN A 209 -6.50 -1.92 16.61
CA ASN A 209 -7.33 -2.68 15.68
C ASN A 209 -6.83 -2.62 14.22
N SER A 210 -5.64 -2.03 13.96
CA SER A 210 -5.06 -2.00 12.61
C SER A 210 -4.91 -3.43 12.08
N ARG A 211 -5.43 -3.69 10.88
CA ARG A 211 -5.46 -5.01 10.21
C ARG A 211 -4.10 -5.71 10.18
N GLN A 212 -3.01 -4.96 10.20
CA GLN A 212 -1.65 -5.51 10.15
C GLN A 212 -1.25 -6.29 11.42
N ARG A 213 -1.91 -6.08 12.57
CA ARG A 213 -1.50 -6.67 13.86
C ARG A 213 -2.08 -8.05 14.15
N THR A 214 -3.17 -8.45 13.53
CA THR A 214 -3.76 -9.77 13.74
C THR A 214 -3.22 -10.78 12.74
N PHE A 215 -2.77 -11.95 13.22
CA PHE A 215 -2.40 -13.04 12.33
C PHE A 215 -3.67 -13.65 11.71
N ASP A 216 -3.64 -13.80 10.39
CA ASP A 216 -4.65 -14.49 9.62
C ASP A 216 -3.94 -15.27 8.52
N SER A 217 -4.26 -16.56 8.36
CA SER A 217 -3.63 -17.43 7.36
C SER A 217 -3.83 -16.92 5.93
N LYS A 218 -4.93 -16.18 5.67
CA LYS A 218 -5.14 -15.51 4.36
C LYS A 218 -4.07 -14.49 4.01
N LYS A 219 -3.28 -14.00 4.97
CA LYS A 219 -2.13 -13.11 4.69
C LYS A 219 -0.96 -13.82 4.01
N LEU A 220 -0.99 -15.15 3.93
CA LEU A 220 -0.01 -15.90 3.15
C LEU A 220 -0.17 -15.69 1.64
N ASP A 221 -1.33 -15.18 1.19
CA ASP A 221 -1.59 -14.77 -0.20
C ASP A 221 -0.56 -13.78 -0.74
N ILE A 222 0.08 -13.00 0.16
CA ILE A 222 1.18 -12.10 -0.22
C ILE A 222 2.28 -12.80 -1.04
N LEU A 223 2.46 -14.10 -0.90
CA LEU A 223 3.46 -14.84 -1.65
C LEU A 223 3.12 -14.95 -3.14
N GLU A 224 1.84 -14.92 -3.49
CA GLU A 224 1.35 -14.95 -4.87
C GLU A 224 1.70 -13.67 -5.63
N VAL A 225 1.79 -12.53 -4.90
CA VAL A 225 2.22 -11.24 -5.48
C VAL A 225 3.58 -11.36 -6.17
N TYR A 226 4.51 -12.11 -5.56
CA TYR A 226 5.86 -12.26 -6.13
C TYR A 226 5.84 -13.11 -7.41
N ASP A 227 4.95 -14.12 -7.48
CA ASP A 227 4.78 -14.93 -8.69
C ASP A 227 4.10 -14.11 -9.80
N GLU A 228 3.14 -13.28 -9.43
CA GLU A 228 2.49 -12.37 -10.36
C GLU A 228 3.47 -11.31 -10.90
N ARG A 229 4.25 -10.66 -10.02
CA ARG A 229 5.27 -9.67 -10.40
C ARG A 229 6.32 -10.24 -11.35
N GLU A 230 6.69 -11.50 -11.20
CA GLU A 230 7.68 -12.14 -12.07
C GLU A 230 7.24 -12.13 -13.54
N LYS A 231 5.94 -12.19 -13.82
CA LYS A 231 5.38 -12.10 -15.18
C LYS A 231 5.66 -10.73 -15.82
N TYR A 232 5.63 -9.66 -15.01
CA TYR A 232 5.92 -8.29 -15.45
C TYR A 232 7.43 -8.01 -15.63
N PHE A 233 8.29 -8.84 -15.06
CA PHE A 233 9.75 -8.69 -15.12
C PHE A 233 10.41 -9.57 -16.19
N SER A 234 9.65 -10.05 -17.17
CA SER A 234 10.06 -11.07 -18.13
C SER A 234 11.41 -10.80 -18.82
N THR A 235 11.78 -9.53 -19.03
CA THR A 235 13.01 -9.10 -19.69
C THR A 235 14.09 -8.54 -18.74
N ASP A 236 13.81 -8.41 -17.44
CA ASP A 236 14.74 -7.84 -16.45
C ASP A 236 15.17 -8.89 -15.42
N GLU A 237 16.24 -9.63 -15.75
CA GLU A 237 16.76 -10.69 -14.88
C GLU A 237 17.19 -10.18 -13.48
N LYS A 238 17.73 -8.96 -13.40
CA LYS A 238 18.11 -8.39 -12.08
C LYS A 238 16.89 -8.11 -11.22
N LEU A 239 15.80 -7.68 -11.82
CA LEU A 239 14.55 -7.43 -11.11
C LEU A 239 13.87 -8.76 -10.69
N LYS A 240 13.91 -9.79 -11.55
CA LYS A 240 13.46 -11.16 -11.17
C LYS A 240 14.21 -11.69 -9.96
N ILE A 241 15.54 -11.55 -9.95
CA ILE A 241 16.37 -12.00 -8.83
C ILE A 241 15.99 -11.25 -7.55
N ARG A 242 15.83 -9.94 -7.59
CA ARG A 242 15.38 -9.13 -6.45
C ARG A 242 14.01 -9.57 -5.95
N ASN A 243 13.09 -9.84 -6.86
CA ASN A 243 11.75 -10.35 -6.54
C ASN A 243 11.81 -11.70 -5.81
N ARG A 244 12.58 -12.67 -6.33
CA ARG A 244 12.76 -13.99 -5.70
C ARG A 244 13.43 -13.89 -4.32
N ILE A 245 14.45 -13.03 -4.18
CA ILE A 245 15.08 -12.76 -2.88
C ILE A 245 14.05 -12.19 -1.89
N ALA A 246 13.24 -11.23 -2.31
CA ALA A 246 12.21 -10.64 -1.48
C ALA A 246 11.13 -11.67 -1.10
N LYS A 247 10.73 -12.55 -2.03
CA LYS A 247 9.82 -13.68 -1.75
C LYS A 247 10.38 -14.58 -0.65
N ILE A 248 11.65 -15.00 -0.75
CA ILE A 248 12.28 -15.83 0.28
C ILE A 248 12.36 -15.08 1.61
N ASP A 249 12.76 -13.82 1.63
CA ASP A 249 12.79 -13.02 2.87
C ASP A 249 11.40 -12.89 3.49
N MET A 250 10.33 -12.79 2.67
CA MET A 250 8.94 -12.81 3.12
C MET A 250 8.56 -14.17 3.71
N ILE A 251 8.93 -15.29 3.08
CA ILE A 251 8.70 -16.66 3.60
C ILE A 251 9.32 -16.80 5.01
N LEU A 252 10.56 -16.37 5.19
CA LEU A 252 11.23 -16.44 6.50
C LEU A 252 10.51 -15.59 7.54
N PHE A 253 10.03 -14.42 7.15
CA PHE A 253 9.24 -13.55 8.02
C PHE A 253 7.92 -14.20 8.41
N LEU A 254 7.13 -14.68 7.44
CA LEU A 254 5.85 -15.34 7.68
C LEU A 254 6.03 -16.60 8.54
N TYR A 255 7.07 -17.39 8.30
CA TYR A 255 7.41 -18.53 9.14
C TYR A 255 7.62 -18.12 10.60
N SER A 256 8.31 -17.00 10.84
CA SER A 256 8.52 -16.50 12.20
C SER A 256 7.22 -16.05 12.86
N VAL A 257 6.30 -15.44 12.09
CA VAL A 257 4.98 -15.02 12.55
C VAL A 257 4.12 -16.26 12.87
N CYS A 258 4.09 -17.26 11.99
CA CYS A 258 3.38 -18.53 12.21
C CYS A 258 3.90 -19.27 13.45
N LYS A 259 5.22 -19.27 13.66
CA LYS A 259 5.82 -19.84 14.85
C LYS A 259 5.37 -19.14 16.14
N LYS A 260 5.40 -17.80 16.16
CA LYS A 260 4.93 -16.99 17.30
C LYS A 260 3.44 -17.29 17.63
N ASN A 261 2.63 -17.53 16.60
CA ASN A 261 1.20 -17.82 16.72
C ASN A 261 0.88 -19.33 16.80
N LYS A 262 1.89 -20.21 16.96
CA LYS A 262 1.76 -21.68 17.09
C LYS A 262 1.04 -22.35 15.91
N LYS A 263 1.15 -21.79 14.69
CA LYS A 263 0.53 -22.28 13.46
C LYS A 263 1.46 -23.27 12.75
N LYS A 264 1.32 -24.57 13.10
CA LYS A 264 2.25 -25.63 12.63
C LYS A 264 2.06 -25.98 11.16
N GLU A 265 0.84 -26.06 10.68
CA GLU A 265 0.52 -26.41 9.28
C GLU A 265 1.10 -25.36 8.33
N GLU A 266 0.88 -24.08 8.62
CA GLU A 266 1.42 -22.97 7.83
C GLU A 266 2.96 -22.94 7.87
N GLN A 267 3.57 -23.36 8.98
CA GLN A 267 5.03 -23.47 9.04
C GLN A 267 5.56 -24.56 8.09
N GLU A 268 4.93 -25.73 8.02
CA GLU A 268 5.33 -26.79 7.09
C GLU A 268 5.12 -26.36 5.64
N TYR A 269 4.00 -25.75 5.32
CA TYR A 269 3.73 -25.17 4.00
C TYR A 269 4.81 -24.17 3.58
N LEU A 270 5.19 -23.25 4.47
CA LEU A 270 6.23 -22.26 4.19
C LEU A 270 7.62 -22.87 4.02
N LYS A 271 7.94 -23.97 4.71
CA LYS A 271 9.19 -24.69 4.50
C LYS A 271 9.25 -25.34 3.11
N GLU A 272 8.14 -25.88 2.64
CA GLU A 272 8.06 -26.49 1.32
C GLU A 272 8.27 -25.45 0.23
N ILE A 273 7.55 -24.31 0.30
CA ILE A 273 7.75 -23.19 -0.63
C ILE A 273 9.18 -22.70 -0.59
N PHE A 274 9.76 -22.52 0.61
CA PHE A 274 11.15 -22.09 0.75
C PHE A 274 12.11 -23.02 0.00
N LYS A 275 11.99 -24.35 0.16
CA LYS A 275 12.86 -25.32 -0.53
C LYS A 275 12.80 -25.17 -2.04
N ASN A 276 11.60 -24.93 -2.57
CA ASN A 276 11.37 -24.78 -4.00
C ASN A 276 11.97 -23.45 -4.52
N GLU A 277 11.76 -22.34 -3.82
CA GLU A 277 12.29 -21.04 -4.22
C GLU A 277 13.82 -20.97 -4.04
N TYR A 278 14.36 -21.56 -2.96
CA TYR A 278 15.80 -21.56 -2.70
C TYR A 278 16.60 -22.28 -3.79
N LYS A 279 16.03 -23.34 -4.40
CA LYS A 279 16.65 -24.04 -5.55
C LYS A 279 16.76 -23.15 -6.80
N LYS A 280 15.87 -22.18 -6.97
CA LYS A 280 15.81 -21.31 -8.17
C LYS A 280 16.81 -20.13 -8.14
N ILE A 281 17.34 -19.75 -6.96
CA ILE A 281 18.15 -18.53 -6.81
C ILE A 281 19.63 -18.72 -7.10
N GLY A 282 20.18 -19.93 -7.04
CA GLY A 282 21.57 -20.21 -7.43
C GLY A 282 22.64 -19.34 -6.72
N PHE A 283 23.65 -18.88 -7.48
CA PHE A 283 24.88 -18.22 -6.97
C PHE A 283 24.76 -16.72 -6.71
N GLU A 284 23.63 -16.09 -7.00
CA GLU A 284 23.47 -14.62 -7.03
C GLU A 284 23.24 -13.95 -5.66
N LEU A 285 23.33 -14.72 -4.58
CA LEU A 285 23.14 -14.22 -3.22
C LEU A 285 24.42 -13.64 -2.64
N ASP A 286 24.30 -12.52 -1.92
CA ASP A 286 25.37 -12.06 -1.04
C ASP A 286 25.66 -13.07 0.08
N THR A 287 26.87 -13.01 0.64
CA THR A 287 27.34 -13.95 1.69
C THR A 287 26.39 -14.02 2.89
N LYS A 288 25.83 -12.89 3.30
CA LYS A 288 24.91 -12.80 4.45
C LYS A 288 23.61 -13.56 4.19
N ARG A 289 23.05 -13.45 2.99
CA ARG A 289 21.85 -14.20 2.59
C ARG A 289 22.15 -15.67 2.39
N LYS A 290 23.29 -16.03 1.80
CA LYS A 290 23.72 -17.44 1.67
C LYS A 290 23.71 -18.13 3.02
N VAL A 291 24.37 -17.55 4.03
CA VAL A 291 24.40 -18.09 5.40
C VAL A 291 23.01 -18.13 6.02
N LYS A 292 22.23 -17.05 5.93
CA LYS A 292 20.88 -16.97 6.49
C LYS A 292 19.96 -18.06 5.91
N TYR A 293 19.96 -18.24 4.60
CA TYR A 293 19.09 -19.21 3.93
C TYR A 293 19.55 -20.66 4.15
N PHE A 294 20.87 -20.89 4.18
CA PHE A 294 21.42 -22.20 4.58
C PHE A 294 20.99 -22.56 6.00
N LEU A 295 21.13 -21.62 6.95
CA LEU A 295 20.70 -21.83 8.34
C LEU A 295 19.19 -22.06 8.43
N PHE A 296 18.37 -21.35 7.68
CA PHE A 296 16.93 -21.59 7.67
C PHE A 296 16.58 -22.97 7.11
N ASN A 297 17.25 -23.41 6.06
CA ASN A 297 17.05 -24.75 5.48
C ASN A 297 17.33 -25.88 6.48
N LYS A 298 18.36 -25.73 7.31
CA LYS A 298 18.76 -26.74 8.30
C LYS A 298 18.09 -26.53 9.67
N PHE A 299 17.94 -25.31 10.11
CA PHE A 299 17.51 -24.93 11.45
C PHE A 299 16.46 -23.79 11.42
N PRO A 300 15.27 -24.00 10.80
CA PRO A 300 14.29 -22.93 10.57
C PRO A 300 13.84 -22.25 11.87
N ASN A 301 13.75 -23.02 12.95
CA ASN A 301 13.32 -22.52 14.24
C ASN A 301 14.36 -21.56 14.90
N ILE A 302 15.63 -21.76 14.65
CA ILE A 302 16.70 -20.87 15.15
C ILE A 302 16.60 -19.52 14.43
N VAL A 303 16.53 -19.54 13.09
CA VAL A 303 16.40 -18.32 12.29
C VAL A 303 15.13 -17.56 12.63
N ALA A 304 14.00 -18.25 12.81
CA ALA A 304 12.75 -17.64 13.21
C ALA A 304 12.85 -16.91 14.57
N ASN A 305 13.50 -17.53 15.57
CA ASN A 305 13.71 -16.90 16.88
C ASN A 305 14.55 -15.62 16.76
N VAL A 306 15.60 -15.62 15.93
CA VAL A 306 16.42 -14.42 15.68
C VAL A 306 15.59 -13.31 15.04
N ILE A 307 14.70 -13.64 14.08
CA ILE A 307 13.80 -12.68 13.44
C ILE A 307 12.81 -12.11 14.46
N ILE A 308 12.20 -12.96 15.30
CA ILE A 308 11.25 -12.54 16.34
C ILE A 308 11.93 -11.58 17.32
N ILE A 309 13.14 -11.89 17.80
CA ILE A 309 13.90 -11.04 18.73
C ILE A 309 14.22 -9.68 18.12
N LYS A 310 14.70 -9.66 16.86
CA LYS A 310 15.06 -8.41 16.17
C LYS A 310 13.85 -7.51 15.90
N ARG A 311 12.68 -8.08 15.64
CA ARG A 311 11.44 -7.34 15.34
C ARG A 311 10.52 -7.18 16.54
N GLY A 312 10.76 -7.91 17.64
CA GLY A 312 9.95 -7.87 18.85
C GLY A 312 9.92 -6.50 19.56
N LYS A 313 10.73 -5.53 19.08
CA LYS A 313 10.61 -4.11 19.45
C LYS A 313 9.68 -3.31 18.54
N VAL A 314 9.08 -3.93 17.51
CA VAL A 314 8.31 -3.26 16.44
C VAL A 314 6.94 -3.91 16.21
N ILE A 315 6.66 -5.08 16.85
CA ILE A 315 5.37 -5.80 16.73
C ILE A 315 4.63 -5.78 18.07
#